data_c8c21cab0b7a1ecb70cff8874cf0b8ae
#
_entry.id   c8c21cab0b7a1ecb70cff8874cf0b8ae
#
_cell.length_a   1.000
_cell.length_b   1.000
_cell.length_c   1.000
_cell.angle_alpha   90.00
_cell.angle_beta   90.00
_cell.angle_gamma   90.00
#
_symmetry.space_group_name_H-M   'P 1'
#
loop_
_entity.id
_entity.type
_entity.pdbx_description
1 polymer ?
#
loop_
_entity_poly.entity_id
_entity_poly.type
_entity_poly.pdbx_seq_one_letter_code
_entity_poly.pdbx_strand_id
1 'polypeptide(L)'
;GGAPDGTGTFYRNHPGCRDTNRSRRSGRMTGATVAGWRRRVQQKAGSRRRTQKRIRLKFPYEWQIGWRYTRAGKRTTGNGFISFIALVSMSGIALGVAALIVVLSVMNGFQKEVRDRMLSVLAHVEIFSPTGSMPNWQLTAQEARQNKEVIGAAPYVDAQALLTRQDAVSGVALRGVEPSLEPEVSDIGKEMKGGKLTDLVPGDFGIVLGADLAANLGVTVNDKITLVAPEGTITPAGMLPRLKQFTVVGIFHAGHYEYDSGLVL
;
A
#
# COMPACT_ATOMS: atom_id res chain seq x y z
N GLY A 1 33.34 20.94 10.05
CA GLY A 1 32.07 20.56 10.50
C GLY A 1 31.22 20.10 9.32
N GLY A 2 31.10 18.77 9.14
CA GLY A 2 30.27 18.20 8.07
C GLY A 2 28.81 18.21 8.50
N ALA A 3 27.95 18.56 7.58
CA ALA A 3 26.52 18.35 7.72
C ALA A 3 26.23 16.83 7.85
N PRO A 4 25.28 16.40 8.64
CA PRO A 4 24.87 15.00 8.66
C PRO A 4 24.06 14.70 7.38
N ASP A 5 24.73 14.18 6.37
CA ASP A 5 24.05 13.61 5.20
C ASP A 5 23.44 12.27 5.63
N GLY A 6 22.20 12.33 6.09
CA GLY A 6 21.43 11.13 6.40
C GLY A 6 21.00 10.43 5.11
N THR A 7 21.84 9.52 4.60
CA THR A 7 21.42 8.61 3.51
C THR A 7 20.90 7.31 4.11
N GLY A 8 19.64 7.03 3.89
CA GLY A 8 19.00 5.76 4.25
C GLY A 8 18.66 4.94 3.01
N THR A 9 18.48 3.65 3.17
CA THR A 9 18.12 2.74 2.09
C THR A 9 16.80 2.03 2.43
N PHE A 10 15.85 2.01 1.51
CA PHE A 10 14.49 1.47 1.70
C PHE A 10 14.32 0.07 1.11
N TYR A 11 13.46 -0.73 1.73
CA TYR A 11 13.06 -2.05 1.25
C TYR A 11 11.54 -2.18 1.22
N ARG A 12 11.02 -2.81 0.18
CA ARG A 12 9.59 -3.12 0.06
C ARG A 12 9.39 -4.64 0.15
N ASN A 13 8.58 -5.09 1.11
CA ASN A 13 8.17 -6.49 1.24
C ASN A 13 6.82 -6.73 0.58
N HIS A 14 6.70 -7.79 -0.21
CA HIS A 14 5.43 -8.23 -0.78
C HIS A 14 4.84 -9.39 0.04
N PRO A 15 3.61 -9.31 0.55
CA PRO A 15 2.97 -10.45 1.17
C PRO A 15 2.35 -11.35 0.10
N GLY A 16 2.93 -12.53 -0.06
CA GLY A 16 2.24 -13.68 -0.61
C GLY A 16 2.33 -13.94 -2.10
N CYS A 17 3.42 -14.52 -2.55
CA CYS A 17 3.41 -15.40 -3.71
C CYS A 17 4.02 -16.75 -3.29
N ARG A 18 3.18 -17.76 -3.16
CA ARG A 18 3.61 -19.13 -2.89
C ARG A 18 3.88 -19.79 -4.24
N ASP A 19 5.12 -19.72 -4.72
CA ASP A 19 5.57 -20.42 -5.93
C ASP A 19 5.68 -21.92 -5.65
N THR A 20 4.76 -22.68 -6.27
CA THR A 20 4.92 -24.12 -6.44
C THR A 20 5.78 -24.37 -7.68
N ASN A 21 7.08 -24.52 -7.50
CA ASN A 21 8.04 -24.90 -8.52
C ASN A 21 7.80 -26.36 -8.95
N ARG A 22 7.15 -26.53 -10.10
CA ARG A 22 6.97 -27.84 -10.75
C ARG A 22 7.99 -27.98 -11.88
N SER A 23 9.06 -28.70 -11.59
CA SER A 23 10.09 -29.07 -12.55
C SER A 23 9.49 -29.72 -13.81
N ARG A 24 9.68 -29.10 -14.97
CA ARG A 24 9.42 -29.70 -16.29
C ARG A 24 10.58 -30.62 -16.68
N ARG A 25 10.35 -31.91 -16.64
CA ARG A 25 11.18 -32.89 -17.38
C ARG A 25 10.77 -32.86 -18.86
N SER A 26 11.69 -32.44 -19.72
CA SER A 26 11.55 -32.57 -21.17
C SER A 26 11.84 -34.00 -21.59
N GLY A 27 10.81 -34.78 -21.90
CA GLY A 27 10.92 -36.09 -22.57
C GLY A 27 10.67 -35.92 -24.06
N ARG A 28 11.65 -36.26 -24.87
CA ARG A 28 11.58 -36.30 -26.33
C ARG A 28 10.72 -37.50 -26.77
N MET A 29 9.53 -37.22 -27.35
CA MET A 29 8.67 -38.28 -27.86
C MET A 29 8.94 -38.60 -29.33
N THR A 30 9.21 -39.86 -29.62
CA THR A 30 9.39 -40.43 -30.96
C THR A 30 8.04 -40.64 -31.66
N GLY A 31 8.02 -40.51 -33.01
CA GLY A 31 6.87 -40.32 -33.87
C GLY A 31 5.84 -41.44 -33.97
N ALA A 32 5.88 -42.54 -33.18
CA ALA A 32 4.93 -43.65 -33.26
C ALA A 32 3.68 -43.51 -32.39
N THR A 33 3.61 -42.46 -31.54
CA THR A 33 2.53 -42.32 -30.51
C THR A 33 1.40 -41.39 -30.94
N VAL A 34 1.52 -40.70 -32.08
CA VAL A 34 0.51 -39.69 -32.48
C VAL A 34 -0.76 -40.27 -33.03
N ALA A 35 -0.72 -41.45 -33.69
CA ALA A 35 -1.91 -42.11 -34.26
C ALA A 35 -2.82 -42.71 -33.18
N GLY A 36 -2.27 -43.21 -32.08
CA GLY A 36 -3.04 -43.80 -30.96
C GLY A 36 -3.74 -42.74 -30.09
N TRP A 37 -3.27 -41.52 -30.10
CA TRP A 37 -3.79 -40.44 -29.25
C TRP A 37 -5.09 -39.84 -29.82
N ARG A 38 -5.20 -39.74 -31.16
CA ARG A 38 -6.41 -39.22 -31.81
C ARG A 38 -7.67 -40.08 -31.56
N ARG A 39 -7.53 -41.39 -31.46
CA ARG A 39 -8.68 -42.25 -31.19
C ARG A 39 -9.15 -42.24 -29.74
N ARG A 40 -8.26 -41.97 -28.77
CA ARG A 40 -8.65 -41.88 -27.35
C ARG A 40 -9.30 -40.56 -26.96
N VAL A 41 -9.01 -39.51 -27.70
CA VAL A 41 -9.58 -38.17 -27.43
C VAL A 41 -11.06 -38.13 -27.88
N GLN A 42 -11.40 -38.79 -29.00
CA GLN A 42 -12.77 -38.81 -29.47
C GLN A 42 -13.70 -39.73 -28.63
N GLN A 43 -13.16 -40.76 -27.98
CA GLN A 43 -13.98 -41.66 -27.15
C GLN A 43 -14.26 -41.08 -25.75
N LYS A 44 -13.47 -40.06 -25.29
CA LYS A 44 -13.73 -39.38 -24.02
C LYS A 44 -14.61 -38.14 -24.12
N ALA A 45 -14.95 -37.69 -25.34
CA ALA A 45 -15.81 -36.54 -25.55
C ALA A 45 -17.33 -36.86 -25.38
N GLY A 46 -17.71 -38.15 -25.34
CA GLY A 46 -19.11 -38.58 -25.33
C GLY A 46 -19.76 -38.74 -23.94
N SER A 47 -19.06 -38.63 -22.82
CA SER A 47 -19.64 -38.98 -21.51
C SER A 47 -19.34 -37.98 -20.38
N ARG A 48 -19.06 -36.70 -20.69
CA ARG A 48 -19.14 -35.66 -19.66
C ARG A 48 -20.61 -35.22 -19.52
N ARG A 49 -21.50 -36.12 -19.06
CA ARG A 49 -22.67 -35.64 -18.33
C ARG A 49 -22.15 -34.86 -17.15
N ARG A 50 -22.28 -33.51 -17.25
CA ARG A 50 -22.12 -32.61 -16.11
C ARG A 50 -23.11 -33.11 -15.04
N THR A 51 -22.65 -33.92 -14.11
CA THR A 51 -23.29 -34.02 -12.82
C THR A 51 -23.13 -32.66 -12.18
N GLN A 52 -24.10 -31.78 -12.41
CA GLN A 52 -24.32 -30.63 -11.57
C GLN A 52 -24.54 -31.21 -10.16
N LYS A 53 -23.46 -31.25 -9.40
CA LYS A 53 -23.52 -31.51 -7.98
C LYS A 53 -24.28 -30.31 -7.40
N ARG A 54 -25.63 -30.43 -7.38
CA ARG A 54 -26.46 -29.52 -6.60
C ARG A 54 -25.88 -29.59 -5.20
N ILE A 55 -25.20 -28.56 -4.78
CA ILE A 55 -24.86 -28.33 -3.38
C ILE A 55 -26.21 -28.18 -2.70
N ARG A 56 -26.79 -29.30 -2.28
CA ARG A 56 -27.87 -29.31 -1.30
C ARG A 56 -27.17 -28.77 -0.05
N LEU A 57 -27.37 -27.51 0.26
CA LEU A 57 -27.16 -26.97 1.57
C LEU A 57 -27.99 -27.86 2.50
N LYS A 58 -27.38 -28.90 3.03
CA LYS A 58 -27.95 -29.66 4.14
C LYS A 58 -27.87 -28.69 5.31
N PHE A 59 -28.94 -27.93 5.52
CA PHE A 59 -29.08 -27.20 6.77
C PHE A 59 -28.80 -28.19 7.89
N PRO A 60 -27.88 -27.91 8.83
CA PRO A 60 -27.59 -28.78 9.92
C PRO A 60 -28.94 -29.14 10.60
N TYR A 61 -29.12 -30.39 10.98
CA TYR A 61 -30.39 -30.90 11.48
C TYR A 61 -30.86 -30.14 12.75
N GLU A 62 -29.93 -29.52 13.44
CA GLU A 62 -30.17 -28.63 14.59
C GLU A 62 -31.08 -27.45 14.22
N TRP A 63 -30.91 -26.90 13.01
CA TRP A 63 -31.78 -25.82 12.49
C TRP A 63 -33.21 -26.32 12.23
N GLN A 64 -33.34 -27.54 11.72
CA GLN A 64 -34.66 -28.12 11.46
C GLN A 64 -35.38 -28.43 12.76
N ILE A 65 -34.68 -28.93 13.76
CA ILE A 65 -35.22 -29.18 15.10
C ILE A 65 -35.58 -27.86 15.79
N GLY A 66 -34.70 -26.89 15.81
CA GLY A 66 -34.95 -25.58 16.38
C GLY A 66 -36.16 -24.87 15.77
N TRP A 67 -36.28 -24.89 14.43
CA TRP A 67 -37.45 -24.35 13.71
C TRP A 67 -38.75 -25.08 14.05
N ARG A 68 -38.68 -26.40 14.21
CA ARG A 68 -39.85 -27.23 14.54
C ARG A 68 -40.31 -26.98 15.98
N TYR A 69 -39.38 -26.80 16.93
CA TYR A 69 -39.72 -26.48 18.31
C TYR A 69 -40.30 -25.07 18.46
N THR A 70 -39.81 -24.08 17.78
CA THR A 70 -40.37 -22.74 17.78
C THR A 70 -41.77 -22.66 17.15
N ARG A 71 -42.04 -23.56 16.21
CA ARG A 71 -43.36 -23.65 15.51
C ARG A 71 -44.38 -24.55 16.22
N ALA A 72 -43.93 -25.48 17.05
CA ALA A 72 -44.81 -26.44 17.74
C ALA A 72 -45.62 -25.81 18.91
N GLY A 73 -45.19 -24.63 19.40
CA GLY A 73 -45.85 -23.95 20.51
C GLY A 73 -47.21 -23.30 20.23
N LYS A 74 -47.77 -23.43 19.00
CA LYS A 74 -48.98 -22.69 18.59
C LYS A 74 -50.33 -23.30 19.00
N ARG A 75 -50.37 -24.41 19.75
CA ARG A 75 -51.67 -25.13 20.02
C ARG A 75 -52.15 -25.14 21.46
N THR A 76 -51.57 -24.40 22.36
CA THR A 76 -52.07 -24.31 23.74
C THR A 76 -52.30 -22.86 24.12
N THR A 77 -53.50 -22.49 24.44
CA THR A 77 -54.04 -21.13 24.67
C THR A 77 -53.34 -20.34 25.78
N GLY A 78 -52.41 -20.93 26.55
CA GLY A 78 -51.67 -20.26 27.63
C GLY A 78 -50.26 -19.81 27.33
N ASN A 79 -49.63 -20.24 26.21
CA ASN A 79 -48.20 -20.08 25.99
C ASN A 79 -47.80 -18.96 24.99
N GLY A 80 -48.79 -18.16 24.50
CA GLY A 80 -48.52 -17.11 23.52
C GLY A 80 -47.61 -16.02 24.08
N PHE A 81 -47.74 -15.70 25.35
CA PHE A 81 -46.93 -14.67 26.03
C PHE A 81 -45.47 -15.12 26.23
N ILE A 82 -45.26 -16.38 26.62
CA ILE A 82 -43.91 -16.93 26.79
C ILE A 82 -43.19 -17.03 25.43
N SER A 83 -43.91 -17.43 24.38
CA SER A 83 -43.37 -17.48 23.04
C SER A 83 -43.01 -16.08 22.49
N PHE A 84 -43.82 -15.08 22.82
CA PHE A 84 -43.54 -13.69 22.45
C PHE A 84 -42.27 -13.16 23.14
N ILE A 85 -42.13 -13.36 24.45
CA ILE A 85 -40.92 -12.96 25.20
C ILE A 85 -39.68 -13.66 24.64
N ALA A 86 -39.75 -14.96 24.38
CA ALA A 86 -38.64 -15.71 23.79
C ALA A 86 -38.25 -15.17 22.41
N LEU A 87 -39.21 -14.81 21.56
CA LEU A 87 -38.95 -14.23 20.24
C LEU A 87 -38.31 -12.85 20.36
N VAL A 88 -38.80 -11.98 21.24
CA VAL A 88 -38.19 -10.65 21.46
C VAL A 88 -36.78 -10.77 22.01
N SER A 89 -36.55 -11.68 22.97
CA SER A 89 -35.21 -11.92 23.51
C SER A 89 -34.25 -12.44 22.46
N MET A 90 -34.67 -13.43 21.66
CA MET A 90 -33.87 -14.00 20.59
C MET A 90 -33.56 -12.96 19.49
N SER A 91 -34.54 -12.16 19.11
CA SER A 91 -34.33 -11.08 18.14
C SER A 91 -33.40 -9.99 18.67
N GLY A 92 -33.48 -9.65 19.96
CA GLY A 92 -32.57 -8.71 20.60
C GLY A 92 -31.11 -9.20 20.57
N ILE A 93 -30.87 -10.47 20.92
CA ILE A 93 -29.55 -11.08 20.85
C ILE A 93 -29.05 -11.12 19.40
N ALA A 94 -29.89 -11.56 18.47
CA ALA A 94 -29.53 -11.63 17.05
C ALA A 94 -29.15 -10.25 16.49
N LEU A 95 -29.90 -9.23 16.85
CA LEU A 95 -29.65 -7.84 16.42
C LEU A 95 -28.36 -7.29 17.06
N GLY A 96 -28.12 -7.59 18.33
CA GLY A 96 -26.87 -7.23 19.01
C GLY A 96 -25.65 -7.87 18.38
N VAL A 97 -25.71 -9.17 18.07
CA VAL A 97 -24.61 -9.88 17.39
C VAL A 97 -24.41 -9.34 15.98
N ALA A 98 -25.49 -9.10 15.23
CA ALA A 98 -25.41 -8.52 13.89
C ALA A 98 -24.76 -7.14 13.91
N ALA A 99 -25.14 -6.27 14.85
CA ALA A 99 -24.54 -4.95 15.02
C ALA A 99 -23.03 -5.05 15.32
N LEU A 100 -22.63 -5.97 16.19
CA LEU A 100 -21.24 -6.21 16.55
C LEU A 100 -20.43 -6.68 15.35
N ILE A 101 -20.97 -7.61 14.55
CA ILE A 101 -20.31 -8.09 13.32
C ILE A 101 -20.13 -6.94 12.32
N VAL A 102 -21.15 -6.10 12.13
CA VAL A 102 -21.06 -4.94 11.23
C VAL A 102 -19.97 -3.98 11.68
N VAL A 103 -19.96 -3.62 12.98
CA VAL A 103 -18.95 -2.70 13.53
C VAL A 103 -17.53 -3.26 13.36
N LEU A 104 -17.32 -4.53 13.71
CA LEU A 104 -16.01 -5.17 13.55
C LEU A 104 -15.59 -5.26 12.07
N SER A 105 -16.54 -5.55 11.18
CA SER A 105 -16.26 -5.63 9.75
C SER A 105 -15.85 -4.28 9.17
N VAL A 106 -16.55 -3.21 9.52
CA VAL A 106 -16.22 -1.83 9.12
C VAL A 106 -14.86 -1.43 9.68
N MET A 107 -14.60 -1.72 10.97
CA MET A 107 -13.32 -1.38 11.59
C MET A 107 -12.15 -2.10 10.93
N ASN A 108 -12.29 -3.40 10.66
CA ASN A 108 -11.25 -4.17 9.97
C ASN A 108 -11.02 -3.66 8.52
N GLY A 109 -12.09 -3.32 7.81
CA GLY A 109 -11.99 -2.74 6.48
C GLY A 109 -11.28 -1.38 6.48
N PHE A 110 -11.64 -0.53 7.43
CA PHE A 110 -11.01 0.77 7.61
C PHE A 110 -9.52 0.67 7.94
N GLN A 111 -9.17 -0.19 8.92
CA GLN A 111 -7.76 -0.41 9.29
C GLN A 111 -6.92 -0.91 8.13
N LYS A 112 -7.48 -1.81 7.31
CA LYS A 112 -6.79 -2.31 6.13
C LYS A 112 -6.56 -1.19 5.10
N GLU A 113 -7.60 -0.45 4.76
CA GLU A 113 -7.54 0.65 3.79
C GLU A 113 -6.53 1.73 4.21
N VAL A 114 -6.57 2.14 5.49
CA VAL A 114 -5.62 3.14 6.01
C VAL A 114 -4.18 2.62 5.93
N ARG A 115 -3.96 1.36 6.35
CA ARG A 115 -2.62 0.75 6.28
C ARG A 115 -2.11 0.68 4.84
N ASP A 116 -2.92 0.18 3.92
CA ASP A 116 -2.52 0.00 2.52
C ASP A 116 -2.16 1.35 1.88
N ARG A 117 -2.89 2.41 2.19
CA ARG A 117 -2.59 3.78 1.73
C ARG A 117 -1.34 4.37 2.37
N MET A 118 -1.14 4.19 3.68
CA MET A 118 0.08 4.69 4.34
C MET A 118 1.34 4.02 3.80
N LEU A 119 1.27 2.70 3.55
CA LEU A 119 2.40 1.93 3.05
C LEU A 119 2.67 2.13 1.55
N SER A 120 1.79 2.79 0.81
CA SER A 120 2.02 3.10 -0.62
C SER A 120 3.01 4.24 -0.83
N VAL A 121 3.10 5.17 0.11
CA VAL A 121 3.95 6.37 0.00
C VAL A 121 5.35 6.14 0.57
N LEU A 122 5.45 5.34 1.63
CA LEU A 122 6.70 5.07 2.33
C LEU A 122 7.16 3.63 2.15
N ALA A 123 8.46 3.42 2.13
CA ALA A 123 9.02 2.08 2.18
C ALA A 123 8.71 1.39 3.51
N HIS A 124 8.56 0.05 3.48
CA HIS A 124 8.21 -0.74 4.64
C HIS A 124 9.33 -0.84 5.69
N VAL A 125 10.58 -0.71 5.26
CA VAL A 125 11.78 -0.84 6.11
C VAL A 125 12.77 0.22 5.74
N GLU A 126 13.34 0.88 6.73
CA GLU A 126 14.40 1.87 6.57
C GLU A 126 15.67 1.38 7.27
N ILE A 127 16.82 1.53 6.63
CA ILE A 127 18.12 1.22 7.21
C ILE A 127 18.90 2.49 7.41
N PHE A 128 19.28 2.74 8.65
CA PHE A 128 20.06 3.90 9.03
C PHE A 128 21.47 3.51 9.43
N SER A 129 22.44 4.34 9.08
CA SER A 129 23.76 4.29 9.67
C SER A 129 23.79 5.07 10.98
N PRO A 130 24.40 4.54 12.06
CA PRO A 130 24.59 5.27 13.32
C PRO A 130 25.37 6.59 13.16
N THR A 131 26.15 6.71 12.07
CA THR A 131 26.92 7.91 11.74
C THR A 131 26.16 8.96 10.95
N GLY A 132 24.87 8.69 10.65
CA GLY A 132 24.02 9.59 9.86
C GLY A 132 24.34 9.60 8.35
N SER A 133 25.37 8.92 7.91
CA SER A 133 25.77 8.82 6.49
C SER A 133 26.07 7.37 6.11
N MET A 134 25.69 6.95 4.91
CA MET A 134 25.90 5.60 4.39
C MET A 134 26.63 5.67 3.04
N PRO A 135 27.96 5.88 3.03
CA PRO A 135 28.71 6.05 1.78
C PRO A 135 28.68 4.79 0.90
N ASN A 136 28.52 3.60 1.50
CA ASN A 136 28.49 2.31 0.78
C ASN A 136 27.06 1.76 0.66
N TRP A 137 26.06 2.61 0.43
CA TRP A 137 24.66 2.21 0.35
C TRP A 137 24.41 1.11 -0.70
N GLN A 138 25.20 1.07 -1.81
CA GLN A 138 25.07 0.06 -2.85
C GLN A 138 25.32 -1.37 -2.33
N LEU A 139 26.32 -1.55 -1.44
CA LEU A 139 26.62 -2.85 -0.82
C LEU A 139 25.47 -3.27 0.10
N THR A 140 24.99 -2.36 0.92
CA THR A 140 23.84 -2.62 1.79
C THR A 140 22.58 -2.96 0.99
N ALA A 141 22.32 -2.26 -0.11
CA ALA A 141 21.21 -2.55 -1.02
C ALA A 141 21.36 -3.94 -1.68
N GLN A 142 22.58 -4.35 -2.04
CA GLN A 142 22.84 -5.69 -2.59
C GLN A 142 22.62 -6.78 -1.54
N GLU A 143 23.10 -6.58 -0.31
CA GLU A 143 22.88 -7.52 0.80
C GLU A 143 21.40 -7.70 1.08
N ALA A 144 20.66 -6.61 1.10
CA ALA A 144 19.23 -6.63 1.33
C ALA A 144 18.46 -7.38 0.23
N ARG A 145 18.82 -7.15 -1.03
CA ARG A 145 18.22 -7.85 -2.17
C ARG A 145 18.49 -9.37 -2.21
N GLN A 146 19.42 -9.88 -1.35
CA GLN A 146 19.60 -11.32 -1.18
C GLN A 146 18.41 -11.97 -0.47
N ASN A 147 17.65 -11.21 0.31
CA ASN A 147 16.40 -11.69 0.88
C ASN A 147 15.31 -11.68 -0.19
N LYS A 148 14.69 -12.85 -0.41
CA LYS A 148 13.63 -13.04 -1.43
C LYS A 148 12.36 -12.21 -1.18
N GLU A 149 12.18 -11.72 0.03
CA GLU A 149 11.04 -10.88 0.39
C GLU A 149 11.26 -9.40 0.05
N VAL A 150 12.49 -9.00 -0.28
CA VAL A 150 12.85 -7.64 -0.69
C VAL A 150 12.65 -7.49 -2.19
N ILE A 151 11.77 -6.58 -2.59
CA ILE A 151 11.43 -6.33 -4.00
C ILE A 151 12.35 -5.28 -4.59
N GLY A 152 12.62 -4.21 -3.83
CA GLY A 152 13.41 -3.08 -4.26
C GLY A 152 14.18 -2.45 -3.10
N ALA A 153 15.22 -1.70 -3.43
CA ALA A 153 16.00 -0.92 -2.49
C ALA A 153 16.48 0.35 -3.18
N ALA A 154 16.19 1.51 -2.59
CA ALA A 154 16.58 2.81 -3.10
C ALA A 154 17.24 3.65 -1.99
N PRO A 155 18.25 4.46 -2.32
CA PRO A 155 18.81 5.41 -1.38
C PRO A 155 17.91 6.63 -1.27
N TYR A 156 17.92 7.27 -0.10
CA TYR A 156 17.28 8.55 0.12
C TYR A 156 18.10 9.44 1.05
N VAL A 157 17.83 10.72 0.97
CA VAL A 157 18.35 11.73 1.91
C VAL A 157 17.16 12.42 2.55
N ASP A 158 17.11 12.46 3.87
CA ASP A 158 16.04 13.11 4.60
C ASP A 158 16.55 14.41 5.26
N ALA A 159 15.80 15.49 5.09
CA ALA A 159 16.13 16.78 5.65
C ALA A 159 14.85 17.58 5.96
N GLN A 160 14.97 18.58 6.81
CA GLN A 160 13.91 19.55 7.05
C GLN A 160 14.26 20.87 6.40
N ALA A 161 13.29 21.51 5.78
CA ALA A 161 13.47 22.78 5.12
C ALA A 161 12.22 23.67 5.26
N LEU A 162 12.39 24.95 4.91
CA LEU A 162 11.27 25.86 4.73
C LEU A 162 11.15 26.17 3.23
N LEU A 163 9.95 26.05 2.70
CA LEU A 163 9.63 26.55 1.37
C LEU A 163 8.97 27.92 1.48
N THR A 164 9.43 28.84 0.66
CA THR A 164 8.86 30.19 0.63
C THR A 164 8.57 30.64 -0.80
N ARG A 165 7.40 31.23 -0.98
CA ARG A 165 7.00 31.92 -2.22
C ARG A 165 6.25 33.19 -1.84
N GLN A 166 6.80 34.32 -2.23
CA GLN A 166 6.27 35.64 -1.83
C GLN A 166 6.12 35.72 -0.29
N ASP A 167 4.90 35.90 0.21
CA ASP A 167 4.62 36.02 1.64
C ASP A 167 4.23 34.66 2.30
N ALA A 168 4.07 33.59 1.49
CA ALA A 168 3.75 32.26 1.99
C ALA A 168 5.00 31.50 2.40
N VAL A 169 4.98 30.91 3.61
CA VAL A 169 6.05 30.08 4.15
C VAL A 169 5.47 28.79 4.69
N SER A 170 6.08 27.66 4.37
CA SER A 170 5.68 26.35 4.87
C SER A 170 6.89 25.52 5.28
N GLY A 171 6.84 24.89 6.47
CA GLY A 171 7.81 23.89 6.89
C GLY A 171 7.55 22.58 6.20
N VAL A 172 8.59 21.95 5.68
CA VAL A 172 8.47 20.70 4.90
C VAL A 172 9.54 19.68 5.27
N ALA A 173 9.20 18.40 5.15
CA ALA A 173 10.15 17.31 5.12
C ALA A 173 10.63 17.16 3.67
N LEU A 174 11.90 17.40 3.43
CA LEU A 174 12.55 17.27 2.14
C LEU A 174 13.17 15.87 2.04
N ARG A 175 12.77 15.11 1.04
CA ARG A 175 13.32 13.80 0.77
C ARG A 175 14.00 13.79 -0.61
N GLY A 176 15.33 13.73 -0.60
CA GLY A 176 16.11 13.53 -1.82
C GLY A 176 16.03 12.06 -2.25
N VAL A 177 15.56 11.80 -3.46
CA VAL A 177 15.33 10.44 -3.99
C VAL A 177 16.13 10.25 -5.28
N GLU A 178 16.40 8.99 -5.61
CA GLU A 178 16.92 8.61 -6.92
C GLU A 178 15.75 8.24 -7.83
N PRO A 179 15.38 9.08 -8.84
CA PRO A 179 14.15 8.89 -9.61
C PRO A 179 14.06 7.56 -10.36
N SER A 180 15.21 6.96 -10.66
CA SER A 180 15.29 5.66 -11.36
C SER A 180 14.97 4.47 -10.47
N LEU A 181 15.25 4.56 -9.16
CA LEU A 181 15.08 3.49 -8.18
C LEU A 181 13.81 3.67 -7.32
N GLU A 182 13.34 4.89 -7.18
CA GLU A 182 12.18 5.22 -6.36
C GLU A 182 10.91 4.40 -6.70
N PRO A 183 10.58 4.11 -7.99
CA PRO A 183 9.41 3.30 -8.33
C PRO A 183 9.49 1.84 -7.82
N GLU A 184 10.67 1.35 -7.42
CA GLU A 184 10.82 0.02 -6.82
C GLU A 184 10.36 -0.01 -5.35
N VAL A 185 10.37 1.15 -4.67
CA VAL A 185 10.16 1.24 -3.22
C VAL A 185 8.93 2.05 -2.82
N SER A 186 8.47 2.99 -3.66
CA SER A 186 7.28 3.80 -3.41
C SER A 186 6.37 3.91 -4.64
N ASP A 187 5.10 4.19 -4.41
CA ASP A 187 4.11 4.38 -5.46
C ASP A 187 3.89 5.87 -5.80
N ILE A 188 4.67 6.79 -5.21
CA ILE A 188 4.53 8.25 -5.44
C ILE A 188 4.56 8.58 -6.93
N GLY A 189 5.39 7.90 -7.71
CA GLY A 189 5.45 8.08 -9.15
C GLY A 189 4.14 7.78 -9.89
N LYS A 190 3.24 6.96 -9.32
CA LYS A 190 1.91 6.65 -9.88
C LYS A 190 0.85 7.67 -9.47
N GLU A 191 1.08 8.35 -8.36
CA GLU A 191 0.17 9.33 -7.76
C GLU A 191 0.45 10.78 -8.22
N MET A 192 1.22 10.94 -9.30
CA MET A 192 1.52 12.26 -9.87
C MET A 192 0.29 12.85 -10.56
N LYS A 193 -0.10 14.07 -10.18
CA LYS A 193 -1.17 14.85 -10.83
C LYS A 193 -0.65 15.78 -11.92
N GLY A 194 0.60 16.17 -11.86
CA GLY A 194 1.26 17.01 -12.85
C GLY A 194 2.75 16.74 -12.89
N GLY A 195 3.37 16.78 -14.06
CA GLY A 195 4.77 16.41 -14.25
C GLY A 195 5.03 14.90 -14.09
N LYS A 196 6.29 14.53 -14.03
CA LYS A 196 6.74 13.15 -13.79
C LYS A 196 7.89 13.13 -12.81
N LEU A 197 8.03 12.05 -12.07
CA LEU A 197 9.16 11.86 -11.16
C LEU A 197 10.50 11.83 -11.94
N THR A 198 10.50 11.33 -13.17
CA THR A 198 11.66 11.32 -14.06
C THR A 198 12.14 12.69 -14.50
N ASP A 199 11.33 13.75 -14.29
CA ASP A 199 11.71 15.12 -14.62
C ASP A 199 12.63 15.74 -13.53
N LEU A 200 12.85 15.01 -12.42
CA LEU A 200 13.89 15.33 -11.44
C LEU A 200 15.25 14.94 -12.04
N VAL A 201 15.93 15.91 -12.64
CA VAL A 201 17.25 15.72 -13.22
C VAL A 201 18.31 16.30 -12.27
N PRO A 202 19.38 15.54 -11.95
CA PRO A 202 20.47 16.04 -11.14
C PRO A 202 21.10 17.31 -11.74
N GLY A 203 21.17 18.39 -10.95
CA GLY A 203 21.75 19.67 -11.38
C GLY A 203 20.74 20.74 -11.80
N ASP A 204 19.52 20.37 -12.19
CA ASP A 204 18.49 21.32 -12.65
C ASP A 204 17.66 21.93 -11.51
N PHE A 205 17.94 21.50 -10.26
CA PHE A 205 17.20 21.95 -9.08
C PHE A 205 15.70 21.83 -9.24
N GLY A 206 15.23 20.67 -9.73
CA GLY A 206 13.83 20.28 -9.79
C GLY A 206 13.31 19.94 -8.39
N ILE A 207 12.03 20.17 -8.16
CA ILE A 207 11.34 19.82 -6.92
C ILE A 207 9.93 19.31 -7.23
N VAL A 208 9.49 18.28 -6.49
CA VAL A 208 8.14 17.75 -6.58
C VAL A 208 7.43 18.02 -5.27
N LEU A 209 6.23 18.58 -5.32
CA LEU A 209 5.46 19.03 -4.15
C LEU A 209 4.21 18.16 -3.97
N GLY A 210 3.77 18.00 -2.72
CA GLY A 210 2.44 17.50 -2.43
C GLY A 210 1.34 18.48 -2.89
N ALA A 211 0.18 17.96 -3.23
CA ALA A 211 -0.91 18.74 -3.82
C ALA A 211 -1.43 19.84 -2.90
N ASP A 212 -1.59 19.54 -1.60
CA ASP A 212 -2.07 20.51 -0.62
C ASP A 212 -1.02 21.61 -0.36
N LEU A 213 0.26 21.22 -0.33
CA LEU A 213 1.38 22.16 -0.20
C LEU A 213 1.43 23.11 -1.40
N ALA A 214 1.32 22.57 -2.62
CA ALA A 214 1.29 23.37 -3.84
C ALA A 214 0.11 24.36 -3.84
N ALA A 215 -1.07 23.93 -3.39
CA ALA A 215 -2.24 24.78 -3.25
C ALA A 215 -2.04 25.88 -2.20
N ASN A 216 -1.46 25.55 -1.04
CA ASN A 216 -1.19 26.49 0.05
C ASN A 216 -0.17 27.57 -0.34
N LEU A 217 0.84 27.19 -1.12
CA LEU A 217 1.86 28.12 -1.63
C LEU A 217 1.43 28.81 -2.94
N GLY A 218 0.28 28.42 -3.53
CA GLY A 218 -0.22 28.94 -4.79
C GLY A 218 0.71 28.67 -5.96
N VAL A 219 1.40 27.52 -5.99
CA VAL A 219 2.36 27.15 -7.05
C VAL A 219 1.78 26.10 -7.99
N THR A 220 2.24 26.17 -9.24
CA THR A 220 1.95 25.19 -10.30
C THR A 220 3.26 24.64 -10.88
N VAL A 221 3.15 23.60 -11.70
CA VAL A 221 4.31 23.05 -12.42
C VAL A 221 4.96 24.14 -13.28
N ASN A 222 6.28 24.19 -13.26
CA ASN A 222 7.19 25.22 -13.83
C ASN A 222 7.29 26.53 -13.04
N ASP A 223 6.62 26.69 -11.91
CA ASP A 223 6.84 27.82 -11.04
C ASP A 223 8.16 27.68 -10.27
N LYS A 224 8.70 28.82 -9.84
CA LYS A 224 9.92 28.88 -9.02
C LYS A 224 9.57 29.09 -7.55
N ILE A 225 10.23 28.33 -6.70
CA ILE A 225 10.08 28.38 -5.25
C ILE A 225 11.45 28.45 -4.58
N THR A 226 11.54 29.11 -3.45
CA THR A 226 12.79 29.22 -2.70
C THR A 226 12.78 28.26 -1.52
N LEU A 227 13.79 27.41 -1.45
CA LEU A 227 14.04 26.52 -0.33
C LEU A 227 15.07 27.17 0.60
N VAL A 228 14.74 27.16 1.88
CA VAL A 228 15.58 27.70 2.98
C VAL A 228 15.98 26.50 3.83
N ALA A 229 17.26 26.14 3.80
CA ALA A 229 17.79 25.11 4.69
C ALA A 229 18.14 25.75 6.04
N PRO A 230 17.63 25.20 7.18
CA PRO A 230 17.92 25.73 8.50
C PRO A 230 19.40 25.59 8.88
N GLU A 231 20.06 24.57 8.33
CA GLU A 231 21.51 24.39 8.50
C GLU A 231 22.30 25.39 7.67
N GLY A 232 22.60 26.51 8.26
CA GLY A 232 23.33 27.60 7.64
C GLY A 232 24.86 27.51 7.82
N THR A 233 25.57 28.38 7.13
CA THR A 233 27.01 28.57 7.34
C THR A 233 27.21 29.50 8.54
N ILE A 234 27.99 29.04 9.53
CA ILE A 234 28.39 29.89 10.67
C ILE A 234 29.39 30.90 10.17
N THR A 235 29.03 32.17 10.26
CA THR A 235 29.93 33.34 9.94
C THR A 235 30.20 34.12 11.19
N PRO A 236 31.25 34.94 11.22
CA PRO A 236 31.51 35.84 12.35
C PRO A 236 30.35 36.79 12.68
N ALA A 237 29.45 37.02 11.72
CA ALA A 237 28.26 37.88 11.88
C ALA A 237 27.01 37.08 12.33
N GLY A 238 27.12 35.76 12.50
CA GLY A 238 26.00 34.87 12.85
C GLY A 238 25.78 33.75 11.86
N MET A 239 24.72 32.96 12.09
CA MET A 239 24.31 31.87 11.21
C MET A 239 23.50 32.44 10.03
N LEU A 240 23.97 32.20 8.82
CA LEU A 240 23.27 32.56 7.59
C LEU A 240 22.60 31.31 7.00
N PRO A 241 21.25 31.26 6.86
CA PRO A 241 20.56 30.14 6.25
C PRO A 241 20.96 30.03 4.76
N ARG A 242 20.99 28.82 4.26
CA ARG A 242 21.23 28.57 2.83
C ARG A 242 19.91 28.68 2.07
N LEU A 243 19.90 29.58 1.09
CA LEU A 243 18.78 29.83 0.22
C LEU A 243 19.07 29.23 -1.17
N LYS A 244 18.15 28.45 -1.72
CA LYS A 244 18.27 27.96 -3.09
C LYS A 244 16.92 28.01 -3.77
N GLN A 245 16.92 28.44 -5.03
CA GLN A 245 15.73 28.46 -5.86
C GLN A 245 15.60 27.11 -6.59
N PHE A 246 14.41 26.55 -6.53
CA PHE A 246 14.02 25.32 -7.21
C PHE A 246 12.89 25.59 -8.20
N THR A 247 12.79 24.75 -9.22
CA THR A 247 11.68 24.77 -10.18
C THR A 247 10.75 23.61 -9.87
N VAL A 248 9.46 23.85 -9.74
CA VAL A 248 8.45 22.80 -9.51
C VAL A 248 8.31 21.98 -10.79
N VAL A 249 8.80 20.74 -10.79
CA VAL A 249 8.74 19.82 -11.95
C VAL A 249 7.55 18.90 -11.87
N GLY A 250 6.93 18.76 -10.68
CA GLY A 250 5.76 17.89 -10.53
C GLY A 250 4.98 18.15 -9.25
N ILE A 251 3.75 17.64 -9.23
CA ILE A 251 2.85 17.67 -8.08
C ILE A 251 2.26 16.29 -7.91
N PHE A 252 2.38 15.68 -6.71
CA PHE A 252 1.79 14.40 -6.38
C PHE A 252 0.61 14.55 -5.41
N HIS A 253 -0.23 13.51 -5.33
CA HIS A 253 -1.33 13.45 -4.39
C HIS A 253 -1.47 12.04 -3.80
N ALA A 254 -0.89 11.87 -2.63
CA ALA A 254 -0.88 10.59 -1.91
C ALA A 254 -2.23 10.25 -1.24
N GLY A 255 -3.13 11.22 -1.12
CA GLY A 255 -4.41 11.08 -0.42
C GLY A 255 -4.28 11.09 1.10
N HIS A 256 -3.13 11.48 1.63
CA HIS A 256 -2.88 11.72 3.04
C HIS A 256 -2.41 13.14 3.25
N TYR A 257 -3.14 13.88 4.08
CA TYR A 257 -2.87 15.29 4.34
C TYR A 257 -1.42 15.56 4.79
N GLU A 258 -0.86 14.71 5.64
CA GLU A 258 0.51 14.88 6.14
C GLU A 258 1.56 14.84 5.03
N TYR A 259 1.39 13.94 4.05
CA TYR A 259 2.31 13.84 2.91
C TYR A 259 1.99 14.91 1.86
N ASP A 260 0.71 15.13 1.59
CA ASP A 260 0.27 16.10 0.59
C ASP A 260 0.56 17.55 1.01
N SER A 261 0.63 17.84 2.33
CA SER A 261 0.89 19.17 2.88
C SER A 261 2.32 19.40 3.36
N GLY A 262 3.11 18.32 3.59
CA GLY A 262 4.40 18.45 4.27
C GLY A 262 5.58 17.75 3.61
N LEU A 263 5.35 16.83 2.65
CA LEU A 263 6.42 16.09 1.97
C LEU A 263 6.79 16.73 0.63
N VAL A 264 8.11 16.76 0.37
CA VAL A 264 8.72 17.31 -0.85
C VAL A 264 9.82 16.38 -1.33
N LEU A 265 9.90 16.15 -2.63
CA LEU A 265 10.93 15.34 -3.27
C LEU A 265 11.85 16.19 -4.15
#